data_119540f60d04b828148b57afe40894ba
#
_entry.id   119540f60d04b828148b57afe40894ba
#
_cell.length_a   1.000
_cell.length_b   1.000
_cell.length_c   1.000
_cell.angle_alpha   90.00
_cell.angle_beta   90.00
_cell.angle_gamma   90.00
#
_symmetry.space_group_name_H-M   'P 1'
#
loop_
_entity.id
_entity.type
_entity.pdbx_description
1 polymer ?
#
loop_
_entity_poly.entity_id
_entity_poly.type
_entity_poly.pdbx_seq_one_letter_code
_entity_poly.pdbx_strand_id
1 'polypeptide(L)'
;MADRRPQDFPNGTPDGITDNTAAIQSAIDAWQPGDQVIISGGTFRTSDKLVISQDGLLLKGDGEIRARSIFPADSTLVEVTGTGVVLDTDALELDQADVMVGGNSIRAIGAVGLEISSVVSRGTQRAFLSIEAGTTDLLLAGCDHLGKGYGVLAADEPGLIRVAIRDSSFEHVGNGSEGDGVQFNCVTFGASFIDVIGCTATGYIGEANSKGIGFGFSGTTDGRLIGCRAQQCEGDGFHFESGSHRWLCADLIARDIGVPSPVGGNGSGLIAYDSDDITVVLMLAKNCGYHGIALSGQGSVTQRMNGVVERCTIDTTARDGIHMTAQKNFRIDRNWVRDPSSGNPGLYAGIRIGRQGGTTLENMDGTGMGNAVVLSGATTPLGQIVIRPGSVNVTIDGVGGAEFRITEEGDTRVSEAGELRTLEIG
;
A
#
# COMPACT_ATOMS: atom_id res chain seq x y z
N MET A 1 12.41 -36.57 -12.79
CA MET A 1 12.72 -35.24 -12.29
C MET A 1 14.23 -35.11 -12.37
N ALA A 2 14.74 -34.23 -13.22
CA ALA A 2 16.17 -33.97 -13.33
C ALA A 2 16.47 -32.58 -12.79
N ASP A 3 17.65 -32.45 -12.15
CA ASP A 3 18.17 -31.13 -11.75
C ASP A 3 18.89 -30.54 -12.96
N ARG A 4 18.53 -29.33 -13.34
CA ARG A 4 19.21 -28.51 -14.35
C ARG A 4 19.96 -27.41 -13.62
N ARG A 5 21.28 -27.50 -13.59
CA ARG A 5 22.12 -26.51 -12.90
C ARG A 5 22.90 -25.69 -13.90
N PRO A 6 23.11 -24.40 -13.70
CA PRO A 6 24.01 -23.61 -14.56
C PRO A 6 25.40 -24.23 -14.69
N GLN A 7 25.90 -24.87 -13.63
CA GLN A 7 27.21 -25.52 -13.60
C GLN A 7 27.32 -26.71 -14.59
N ASP A 8 26.20 -27.26 -15.06
CA ASP A 8 26.18 -28.32 -16.08
C ASP A 8 26.41 -27.77 -17.49
N PHE A 9 26.46 -26.45 -17.66
CA PHE A 9 26.61 -25.76 -18.93
C PHE A 9 27.93 -24.96 -19.00
N PRO A 10 28.42 -24.64 -20.20
CA PRO A 10 29.65 -23.84 -20.35
C PRO A 10 29.52 -22.48 -19.63
N ASN A 11 30.58 -22.10 -18.92
CA ASN A 11 30.69 -20.89 -18.10
C ASN A 11 29.73 -20.82 -16.87
N GLY A 12 29.10 -21.92 -16.50
CA GLY A 12 28.29 -21.97 -15.31
C GLY A 12 29.10 -22.06 -14.01
N THR A 13 29.78 -21.00 -13.63
CA THR A 13 30.67 -20.96 -12.46
C THR A 13 30.18 -19.92 -11.45
N PRO A 14 29.75 -20.34 -10.25
CA PRO A 14 29.21 -19.42 -9.21
C PRO A 14 30.32 -18.73 -8.43
N ASP A 15 31.27 -18.08 -9.14
CA ASP A 15 32.47 -17.46 -8.57
C ASP A 15 32.31 -15.95 -8.32
N GLY A 16 31.20 -15.37 -8.67
CA GLY A 16 30.93 -13.93 -8.57
C GLY A 16 31.74 -13.08 -9.57
N ILE A 17 32.35 -13.69 -10.58
CA ILE A 17 33.23 -13.01 -11.58
C ILE A 17 32.80 -13.35 -13.00
N THR A 18 32.63 -14.62 -13.29
CA THR A 18 32.31 -15.15 -14.63
C THR A 18 30.90 -14.70 -15.04
N ASP A 19 30.72 -14.37 -16.33
CA ASP A 19 29.42 -14.10 -16.89
C ASP A 19 28.67 -15.42 -17.09
N ASN A 20 27.62 -15.62 -16.32
CA ASN A 20 26.83 -16.83 -16.30
C ASN A 20 25.51 -16.72 -17.09
N THR A 21 25.25 -15.60 -17.78
CA THR A 21 23.98 -15.35 -18.49
C THR A 21 23.60 -16.54 -19.38
N ALA A 22 24.51 -16.95 -20.27
CA ALA A 22 24.25 -18.07 -21.19
C ALA A 22 24.08 -19.43 -20.47
N ALA A 23 24.81 -19.66 -19.40
CA ALA A 23 24.73 -20.91 -18.64
C ALA A 23 23.39 -21.03 -17.89
N ILE A 24 22.93 -19.95 -17.24
CA ILE A 24 21.65 -19.92 -16.56
C ILE A 24 20.52 -20.07 -17.57
N GLN A 25 20.57 -19.29 -18.67
CA GLN A 25 19.56 -19.37 -19.73
C GLN A 25 19.51 -20.79 -20.35
N SER A 26 20.67 -21.41 -20.56
CA SER A 26 20.72 -22.78 -21.06
C SER A 26 20.12 -23.81 -20.09
N ALA A 27 20.28 -23.62 -18.79
CA ALA A 27 19.61 -24.46 -17.79
C ALA A 27 18.08 -24.29 -17.81
N ILE A 28 17.61 -23.06 -17.99
CA ILE A 28 16.18 -22.73 -18.16
C ILE A 28 15.67 -23.36 -19.46
N ASP A 29 16.35 -23.16 -20.59
CA ASP A 29 15.93 -23.65 -21.91
C ASP A 29 15.96 -25.19 -22.03
N ALA A 30 16.84 -25.84 -21.28
CA ALA A 30 16.93 -27.30 -21.23
C ALA A 30 15.90 -27.97 -20.34
N TRP A 31 15.10 -27.18 -19.60
CA TRP A 31 14.06 -27.70 -18.71
C TRP A 31 13.00 -28.50 -19.48
N GLN A 32 12.52 -29.56 -18.88
CA GLN A 32 11.42 -30.42 -19.40
C GLN A 32 10.37 -30.61 -18.29
N PRO A 33 9.10 -30.87 -18.63
CA PRO A 33 8.07 -31.10 -17.63
C PRO A 33 8.48 -32.15 -16.58
N GLY A 34 8.48 -31.70 -15.31
CA GLY A 34 8.91 -32.49 -14.17
C GLY A 34 10.39 -32.27 -13.76
N ASP A 35 11.19 -31.52 -14.49
CA ASP A 35 12.52 -31.14 -14.08
C ASP A 35 12.47 -29.90 -13.15
N GLN A 36 13.59 -29.56 -12.52
CA GLN A 36 13.77 -28.32 -11.78
C GLN A 36 15.08 -27.62 -12.20
N VAL A 37 15.05 -26.29 -12.25
CA VAL A 37 16.24 -25.47 -12.42
C VAL A 37 16.75 -25.08 -11.03
N ILE A 38 18.02 -25.36 -10.72
CA ILE A 38 18.59 -25.11 -9.40
C ILE A 38 19.71 -24.08 -9.48
N ILE A 39 19.50 -22.93 -8.85
CA ILE A 39 20.49 -21.86 -8.68
C ILE A 39 21.05 -21.96 -7.26
N SER A 40 22.20 -22.55 -7.07
CA SER A 40 22.77 -22.76 -5.74
C SER A 40 24.29 -22.75 -5.72
N GLY A 41 24.86 -22.52 -4.54
CA GLY A 41 26.29 -22.68 -4.29
C GLY A 41 27.16 -21.48 -4.66
N GLY A 42 26.61 -20.27 -4.62
CA GLY A 42 27.37 -19.04 -4.78
C GLY A 42 26.73 -17.98 -5.67
N THR A 43 27.54 -17.05 -6.17
CA THR A 43 27.09 -15.89 -6.94
C THR A 43 27.27 -16.11 -8.43
N PHE A 44 26.18 -16.05 -9.18
CA PHE A 44 26.14 -16.11 -10.63
C PHE A 44 25.96 -14.68 -11.19
N ARG A 45 26.95 -14.16 -11.88
CA ARG A 45 26.85 -12.84 -12.51
C ARG A 45 26.21 -12.91 -13.88
N THR A 46 25.31 -11.95 -14.17
CA THR A 46 24.63 -11.86 -15.46
C THR A 46 24.86 -10.50 -16.12
N SER A 47 25.02 -10.49 -17.43
CA SER A 47 25.20 -9.28 -18.24
C SER A 47 23.95 -8.95 -19.07
N ASP A 48 22.94 -9.80 -19.05
CA ASP A 48 21.67 -9.61 -19.73
C ASP A 48 20.54 -10.32 -18.96
N LYS A 49 19.30 -10.01 -19.29
CA LYS A 49 18.12 -10.59 -18.68
C LYS A 49 18.02 -12.10 -18.90
N LEU A 50 17.44 -12.76 -17.92
CA LEU A 50 17.03 -14.14 -18.00
C LEU A 50 15.53 -14.23 -18.35
N VAL A 51 15.15 -15.09 -19.28
CA VAL A 51 13.77 -15.23 -19.72
C VAL A 51 13.23 -16.60 -19.35
N ILE A 52 12.12 -16.64 -18.63
CA ILE A 52 11.40 -17.86 -18.26
C ILE A 52 10.07 -17.88 -19.02
N SER A 53 10.04 -18.58 -20.14
CA SER A 53 8.86 -18.73 -21.00
C SER A 53 8.27 -20.15 -20.98
N GLN A 54 8.90 -21.08 -20.29
CA GLN A 54 8.50 -22.47 -20.19
C GLN A 54 7.33 -22.62 -19.20
N ASP A 55 6.23 -23.20 -19.65
CA ASP A 55 5.07 -23.48 -18.82
C ASP A 55 5.37 -24.54 -17.76
N GLY A 56 5.05 -24.24 -16.51
CA GLY A 56 5.27 -25.14 -15.37
C GLY A 56 6.72 -25.26 -14.90
N LEU A 57 7.60 -24.35 -15.32
CA LEU A 57 8.99 -24.36 -14.86
C LEU A 57 9.05 -24.16 -13.34
N LEU A 58 9.85 -25.00 -12.69
CA LEU A 58 10.18 -24.89 -11.27
C LEU A 58 11.64 -24.44 -11.14
N LEU A 59 11.86 -23.25 -10.58
CA LEU A 59 13.17 -22.72 -10.21
C LEU A 59 13.34 -22.79 -8.71
N LYS A 60 14.46 -23.34 -8.26
CA LYS A 60 14.82 -23.47 -6.84
C LYS A 60 16.23 -22.97 -6.56
N GLY A 61 16.55 -22.84 -5.29
CA GLY A 61 17.92 -22.65 -4.83
C GLY A 61 18.08 -21.52 -3.78
N ASP A 62 19.30 -21.42 -3.30
CA ASP A 62 19.78 -20.51 -2.25
C ASP A 62 20.97 -19.68 -2.75
N GLY A 63 21.22 -19.66 -4.06
CA GLY A 63 22.30 -18.90 -4.66
C GLY A 63 21.94 -17.43 -4.87
N GLU A 64 22.85 -16.72 -5.51
CA GLU A 64 22.70 -15.34 -5.86
C GLU A 64 22.78 -15.15 -7.37
N ILE A 65 21.83 -14.43 -7.97
CA ILE A 65 21.92 -13.90 -9.32
C ILE A 65 22.21 -12.41 -9.22
N ARG A 66 23.41 -11.99 -9.65
CA ARG A 66 23.84 -10.61 -9.55
C ARG A 66 24.05 -9.98 -10.93
N ALA A 67 23.44 -8.82 -11.16
CA ALA A 67 23.69 -8.05 -12.37
C ALA A 67 25.14 -7.53 -12.41
N ARG A 68 25.76 -7.53 -13.60
CA ARG A 68 27.06 -6.91 -13.86
C ARG A 68 26.88 -5.42 -14.16
N SER A 69 27.95 -4.65 -13.99
CA SER A 69 27.96 -3.20 -14.30
C SER A 69 27.65 -2.88 -15.77
N ILE A 70 27.77 -3.85 -16.67
CA ILE A 70 27.43 -3.73 -18.09
C ILE A 70 25.98 -4.17 -18.41
N PHE A 71 25.20 -4.54 -17.39
CA PHE A 71 23.79 -4.93 -17.58
C PHE A 71 23.04 -3.75 -18.22
N PRO A 72 22.14 -4.00 -19.19
CA PRO A 72 21.42 -2.91 -19.85
C PRO A 72 20.62 -2.06 -18.86
N ALA A 73 20.72 -0.74 -19.00
CA ALA A 73 19.91 0.20 -18.23
C ALA A 73 18.41 -0.04 -18.48
N ASP A 74 17.58 0.24 -17.49
CA ASP A 74 16.12 0.06 -17.52
C ASP A 74 15.65 -1.36 -17.87
N SER A 75 16.54 -2.35 -17.71
CA SER A 75 16.23 -3.75 -18.01
C SER A 75 15.69 -4.48 -16.79
N THR A 76 15.41 -5.77 -16.95
CA THR A 76 14.89 -6.68 -15.91
C THR A 76 15.86 -7.83 -15.72
N LEU A 77 16.11 -8.21 -14.47
CA LEU A 77 17.00 -9.32 -14.22
C LEU A 77 16.38 -10.66 -14.61
N VAL A 78 15.10 -10.87 -14.24
CA VAL A 78 14.31 -12.06 -14.59
C VAL A 78 12.96 -11.65 -15.18
N GLU A 79 12.70 -12.03 -16.43
CA GLU A 79 11.42 -11.83 -17.11
C GLU A 79 10.65 -13.17 -17.16
N VAL A 80 9.40 -13.16 -16.70
CA VAL A 80 8.54 -14.36 -16.66
C VAL A 80 7.34 -14.13 -17.55
N THR A 81 7.18 -15.04 -18.54
CA THR A 81 6.04 -15.03 -19.48
C THR A 81 5.32 -16.39 -19.54
N GLY A 82 5.87 -17.43 -18.90
CA GLY A 82 5.29 -18.78 -18.87
C GLY A 82 4.09 -18.90 -17.94
N THR A 83 3.27 -19.91 -18.17
CA THR A 83 2.11 -20.29 -17.34
C THR A 83 2.52 -21.27 -16.26
N GLY A 84 2.03 -21.08 -15.02
CA GLY A 84 2.29 -22.00 -13.90
C GLY A 84 3.77 -22.05 -13.48
N VAL A 85 4.52 -20.99 -13.74
CA VAL A 85 5.93 -20.89 -13.31
C VAL A 85 5.98 -20.74 -11.80
N VAL A 86 6.90 -21.47 -11.17
CA VAL A 86 7.12 -21.44 -9.72
C VAL A 86 8.58 -21.09 -9.43
N LEU A 87 8.79 -19.98 -8.76
CA LEU A 87 10.06 -19.59 -8.15
C LEU A 87 9.97 -19.89 -6.65
N ASP A 88 10.16 -21.16 -6.27
CA ASP A 88 10.10 -21.63 -4.88
C ASP A 88 11.50 -21.84 -4.35
N THR A 89 12.04 -20.83 -3.68
CA THR A 89 13.45 -20.75 -3.33
C THR A 89 13.68 -20.82 -1.83
N ASP A 90 14.93 -21.15 -1.44
CA ASP A 90 15.41 -21.14 -0.07
C ASP A 90 16.23 -19.84 0.19
N ALA A 91 15.65 -18.67 -0.17
CA ALA A 91 16.28 -17.35 -0.14
C ALA A 91 17.22 -17.07 -1.34
N LEU A 92 16.79 -17.38 -2.57
CA LEU A 92 17.47 -16.93 -3.77
C LEU A 92 17.58 -15.40 -3.77
N GLU A 93 18.81 -14.90 -3.88
CA GLU A 93 19.07 -13.45 -3.91
C GLU A 93 19.12 -12.95 -5.35
N LEU A 94 18.37 -11.88 -5.64
CA LEU A 94 18.42 -11.12 -6.89
C LEU A 94 19.05 -9.76 -6.61
N ASP A 95 20.32 -9.57 -6.95
CA ASP A 95 21.08 -8.36 -6.62
C ASP A 95 21.34 -7.51 -7.88
N GLN A 96 20.87 -6.26 -7.83
CA GLN A 96 21.10 -5.25 -8.87
C GLN A 96 22.08 -4.15 -8.44
N ALA A 97 22.80 -4.28 -7.32
CA ALA A 97 23.63 -3.24 -6.73
C ALA A 97 24.69 -2.65 -7.69
N ASP A 98 25.14 -3.42 -8.68
CA ASP A 98 26.08 -2.98 -9.70
C ASP A 98 25.43 -2.28 -10.91
N VAL A 99 24.10 -2.23 -10.98
CA VAL A 99 23.35 -1.61 -12.08
C VAL A 99 22.89 -0.23 -11.68
N MET A 100 23.26 0.76 -12.43
CA MET A 100 23.11 2.18 -12.06
C MET A 100 21.76 2.81 -12.41
N VAL A 101 20.83 2.17 -13.14
CA VAL A 101 19.61 2.84 -13.61
C VAL A 101 18.41 1.88 -13.75
N GLY A 102 17.28 2.24 -13.17
CA GLY A 102 15.91 1.92 -13.60
C GLY A 102 15.44 0.45 -13.72
N GLY A 103 16.23 -0.54 -13.28
CA GLY A 103 15.91 -1.94 -13.53
C GLY A 103 14.93 -2.59 -12.53
N ASN A 104 14.17 -3.60 -12.99
CA ASN A 104 13.38 -4.47 -12.13
C ASN A 104 14.15 -5.74 -11.76
N SER A 105 13.90 -6.32 -10.58
CA SER A 105 14.40 -7.66 -10.28
C SER A 105 13.61 -8.71 -11.03
N ILE A 106 12.29 -8.68 -10.95
CA ILE A 106 11.39 -9.60 -11.68
C ILE A 106 10.35 -8.79 -12.45
N ARG A 107 10.05 -9.20 -13.67
CA ARG A 107 9.00 -8.66 -14.50
C ARG A 107 8.08 -9.78 -14.97
N ALA A 108 6.80 -9.72 -14.63
CA ALA A 108 5.79 -10.66 -15.04
C ALA A 108 4.93 -10.05 -16.16
N ILE A 109 4.91 -10.67 -17.34
CA ILE A 109 4.17 -10.21 -18.52
C ILE A 109 3.34 -11.35 -19.06
N GLY A 110 2.01 -11.23 -19.02
CA GLY A 110 1.13 -12.30 -19.50
C GLY A 110 1.27 -13.62 -18.72
N ALA A 111 1.97 -13.59 -17.59
CA ALA A 111 2.18 -14.78 -16.78
C ALA A 111 0.87 -15.18 -16.08
N VAL A 112 0.51 -16.45 -16.15
CA VAL A 112 -0.70 -16.99 -15.53
C VAL A 112 -0.31 -18.02 -14.47
N GLY A 113 -0.77 -17.84 -13.23
CA GLY A 113 -0.44 -18.76 -12.13
C GLY A 113 1.03 -18.71 -11.72
N LEU A 114 1.64 -17.52 -11.78
CA LEU A 114 3.02 -17.32 -11.32
C LEU A 114 3.06 -17.33 -9.79
N GLU A 115 3.93 -18.18 -9.23
CA GLU A 115 4.22 -18.21 -7.80
C GLU A 115 5.68 -17.82 -7.55
N ILE A 116 5.90 -16.86 -6.64
CA ILE A 116 7.22 -16.39 -6.21
C ILE A 116 7.27 -16.50 -4.68
N SER A 117 8.15 -17.34 -4.17
CA SER A 117 8.28 -17.54 -2.72
C SER A 117 9.74 -17.48 -2.26
N SER A 118 9.93 -16.84 -1.11
CA SER A 118 11.22 -16.74 -0.41
C SER A 118 12.36 -16.15 -1.24
N VAL A 119 12.06 -15.21 -2.15
CA VAL A 119 13.06 -14.49 -2.93
C VAL A 119 13.49 -13.22 -2.19
N VAL A 120 14.78 -12.95 -2.16
CA VAL A 120 15.38 -11.73 -1.60
C VAL A 120 15.83 -10.83 -2.74
N SER A 121 15.36 -9.60 -2.79
CA SER A 121 15.77 -8.60 -3.80
C SER A 121 16.59 -7.49 -3.16
N ARG A 122 17.76 -7.17 -3.75
CA ARG A 122 18.63 -6.10 -3.29
C ARG A 122 19.00 -5.12 -4.40
N GLY A 123 19.18 -3.87 -4.00
CA GLY A 123 19.72 -2.82 -4.87
C GLY A 123 18.85 -2.41 -6.04
N THR A 124 17.61 -2.87 -6.10
CA THR A 124 16.67 -2.59 -7.18
C THR A 124 16.33 -1.10 -7.24
N GLN A 125 16.42 -0.53 -8.45
CA GLN A 125 16.22 0.90 -8.68
C GLN A 125 14.75 1.23 -9.04
N ARG A 126 14.02 0.32 -9.70
CA ARG A 126 12.64 0.55 -10.12
C ARG A 126 11.63 -0.30 -9.34
N ALA A 127 11.62 -1.62 -9.50
CA ALA A 127 10.71 -2.48 -8.75
C ALA A 127 11.32 -3.87 -8.50
N PHE A 128 11.07 -4.42 -7.30
CA PHE A 128 11.36 -5.83 -7.07
C PHE A 128 10.49 -6.70 -8.01
N LEU A 129 9.19 -6.48 -8.01
CA LEU A 129 8.26 -7.15 -8.91
C LEU A 129 7.46 -6.12 -9.72
N SER A 130 7.64 -6.10 -11.04
CA SER A 130 6.79 -5.39 -11.99
C SER A 130 5.75 -6.35 -12.56
N ILE A 131 4.46 -6.02 -12.40
CA ILE A 131 3.33 -6.82 -12.90
C ILE A 131 2.73 -6.09 -14.09
N GLU A 132 2.70 -6.74 -15.24
CA GLU A 132 2.29 -6.11 -16.51
C GLU A 132 1.16 -6.88 -17.19
N ALA A 133 0.75 -6.39 -18.36
CA ALA A 133 -0.42 -6.82 -19.12
C ALA A 133 -0.65 -8.34 -19.17
N GLY A 134 -1.88 -8.75 -18.90
CA GLY A 134 -2.30 -10.15 -19.01
C GLY A 134 -1.83 -11.07 -17.87
N THR A 135 -1.14 -10.53 -16.87
CA THR A 135 -0.71 -11.30 -15.70
C THR A 135 -1.89 -11.59 -14.77
N THR A 136 -2.15 -12.86 -14.50
CA THR A 136 -3.27 -13.29 -13.65
C THR A 136 -2.83 -14.41 -12.70
N ASP A 137 -3.57 -14.58 -11.60
CA ASP A 137 -3.33 -15.64 -10.63
C ASP A 137 -1.90 -15.65 -10.06
N LEU A 138 -1.39 -14.45 -9.73
CA LEU A 138 -0.04 -14.26 -9.19
C LEU A 138 -0.04 -14.41 -7.67
N LEU A 139 0.92 -15.18 -7.14
CA LEU A 139 1.24 -15.24 -5.72
C LEU A 139 2.68 -14.77 -5.48
N LEU A 140 2.85 -13.77 -4.62
CA LEU A 140 4.14 -13.39 -4.03
C LEU A 140 4.07 -13.67 -2.53
N ALA A 141 4.96 -14.51 -1.99
CA ALA A 141 4.89 -14.93 -0.59
C ALA A 141 6.27 -15.02 0.09
N GLY A 142 6.37 -14.50 1.32
CA GLY A 142 7.58 -14.63 2.13
C GLY A 142 8.83 -14.02 1.49
N CYS A 143 8.66 -12.98 0.69
CA CYS A 143 9.74 -12.33 -0.03
C CYS A 143 10.23 -11.07 0.69
N ASP A 144 11.53 -10.78 0.56
CA ASP A 144 12.15 -9.58 1.11
C ASP A 144 12.71 -8.68 0.01
N HIS A 145 12.36 -7.40 0.07
CA HIS A 145 12.91 -6.38 -0.80
C HIS A 145 13.66 -5.32 -0.01
N LEU A 146 14.90 -5.06 -0.41
CA LEU A 146 15.76 -4.02 0.13
C LEU A 146 16.31 -3.19 -1.03
N GLY A 147 15.62 -2.13 -1.43
CA GLY A 147 15.95 -1.38 -2.63
C GLY A 147 15.51 0.08 -2.57
N LYS A 148 15.70 0.79 -3.68
CA LYS A 148 15.37 2.22 -3.80
C LYS A 148 14.04 2.48 -4.50
N GLY A 149 13.54 1.49 -5.25
CA GLY A 149 12.30 1.59 -6.01
C GLY A 149 11.11 0.96 -5.30
N TYR A 150 10.13 0.59 -6.09
CA TYR A 150 8.92 -0.08 -5.60
C TYR A 150 9.23 -1.50 -5.10
N GLY A 151 8.55 -1.92 -4.04
CA GLY A 151 8.50 -3.34 -3.70
C GLY A 151 7.72 -4.10 -4.78
N VAL A 152 6.45 -3.75 -4.99
CA VAL A 152 5.64 -4.26 -6.09
C VAL A 152 5.04 -3.09 -6.87
N LEU A 153 5.14 -3.14 -8.19
CA LEU A 153 4.53 -2.17 -9.09
C LEU A 153 3.65 -2.89 -10.12
N ALA A 154 2.34 -2.66 -10.06
CA ALA A 154 1.41 -3.02 -11.11
C ALA A 154 1.10 -1.78 -11.94
N ALA A 155 1.51 -1.77 -13.20
CA ALA A 155 1.26 -0.69 -14.14
C ALA A 155 -0.20 -0.69 -14.62
N ASP A 156 -0.64 0.42 -15.24
CA ASP A 156 -1.99 0.57 -15.80
C ASP A 156 -2.14 -0.21 -17.11
N GLU A 157 -2.19 -1.52 -16.98
CA GLU A 157 -2.20 -2.48 -18.07
C GLU A 157 -3.43 -3.40 -18.00
N PRO A 158 -3.95 -3.88 -19.12
CA PRO A 158 -5.15 -4.71 -19.15
C PRO A 158 -4.92 -6.12 -18.59
N GLY A 159 -5.95 -6.66 -17.94
CA GLY A 159 -6.01 -8.07 -17.57
C GLY A 159 -5.35 -8.45 -16.25
N LEU A 160 -5.09 -7.51 -15.36
CA LEU A 160 -4.57 -7.80 -14.02
C LEU A 160 -5.69 -8.31 -13.11
N ILE A 161 -5.69 -9.59 -12.79
CA ILE A 161 -6.74 -10.23 -11.99
C ILE A 161 -6.13 -11.27 -11.05
N ARG A 162 -6.62 -11.33 -9.81
CA ARG A 162 -6.22 -12.28 -8.77
C ARG A 162 -4.73 -12.24 -8.47
N VAL A 163 -4.32 -11.15 -7.82
CA VAL A 163 -2.96 -10.98 -7.31
C VAL A 163 -2.97 -11.12 -5.79
N ALA A 164 -2.15 -12.01 -5.26
CA ALA A 164 -1.96 -12.18 -3.83
C ALA A 164 -0.52 -11.88 -3.44
N ILE A 165 -0.34 -11.00 -2.45
CA ILE A 165 0.96 -10.65 -1.85
C ILE A 165 0.85 -10.98 -0.36
N ARG A 166 1.72 -11.87 0.13
CA ARG A 166 1.60 -12.39 1.50
C ARG A 166 2.94 -12.40 2.22
N ASP A 167 2.89 -12.06 3.51
CA ASP A 167 4.00 -12.24 4.46
C ASP A 167 5.35 -11.75 3.92
N SER A 168 5.32 -10.65 3.16
CA SER A 168 6.47 -10.09 2.47
C SER A 168 6.86 -8.74 3.05
N SER A 169 8.16 -8.43 3.00
CA SER A 169 8.75 -7.22 3.56
C SER A 169 9.34 -6.35 2.45
N PHE A 170 9.00 -5.08 2.46
CA PHE A 170 9.47 -4.10 1.50
C PHE A 170 10.13 -2.95 2.26
N GLU A 171 11.43 -2.78 2.11
CA GLU A 171 12.20 -1.73 2.76
C GLU A 171 12.88 -0.85 1.72
N HIS A 172 12.61 0.45 1.80
CA HIS A 172 13.30 1.43 0.97
C HIS A 172 14.61 1.85 1.62
N VAL A 173 15.70 1.78 0.88
CA VAL A 173 17.04 2.14 1.36
C VAL A 173 17.71 3.16 0.45
N GLY A 174 18.18 4.24 1.04
CA GLY A 174 18.95 5.27 0.36
C GLY A 174 18.13 6.52 -0.01
N ASN A 175 18.81 7.48 -0.63
CA ASN A 175 18.20 8.74 -1.04
C ASN A 175 17.98 8.73 -2.56
N GLY A 176 16.86 9.25 -3.02
CA GLY A 176 16.72 9.75 -4.39
C GLY A 176 16.25 8.78 -5.46
N SER A 177 15.31 7.90 -5.17
CA SER A 177 14.40 7.37 -6.21
C SER A 177 12.99 7.27 -5.67
N GLU A 178 12.02 7.53 -6.53
CA GLU A 178 10.61 7.37 -6.24
C GLU A 178 10.29 5.90 -6.03
N GLY A 179 9.46 5.59 -5.03
CA GLY A 179 8.97 4.24 -4.83
C GLY A 179 7.95 4.14 -3.71
N ASP A 180 7.09 3.15 -3.83
CA ASP A 180 6.13 2.76 -2.83
C ASP A 180 6.37 1.29 -2.45
N GLY A 181 5.89 0.88 -1.27
CA GLY A 181 6.01 -0.52 -0.87
C GLY A 181 5.27 -1.45 -1.83
N VAL A 182 4.00 -1.19 -2.01
CA VAL A 182 3.13 -1.87 -3.00
C VAL A 182 2.31 -0.81 -3.72
N GLN A 183 2.39 -0.77 -5.04
CA GLN A 183 1.63 0.17 -5.86
C GLN A 183 0.87 -0.55 -6.98
N PHE A 184 -0.45 -0.43 -6.98
CA PHE A 184 -1.33 -0.76 -8.08
C PHE A 184 -1.84 0.54 -8.72
N ASN A 185 -1.30 0.89 -9.88
CA ASN A 185 -1.73 2.05 -10.65
C ASN A 185 -2.50 1.58 -11.87
N CYS A 186 -3.82 1.33 -11.71
CA CYS A 186 -4.67 0.66 -12.69
C CYS A 186 -5.89 1.51 -13.06
N VAL A 187 -5.68 2.81 -13.26
CA VAL A 187 -6.75 3.80 -13.42
C VAL A 187 -7.58 3.58 -14.70
N THR A 188 -6.95 3.20 -15.80
CA THR A 188 -7.60 3.05 -17.10
C THR A 188 -8.25 1.68 -17.28
N PHE A 189 -7.54 0.62 -16.91
CA PHE A 189 -7.97 -0.76 -17.19
C PHE A 189 -8.54 -1.47 -15.96
N GLY A 190 -8.26 -0.97 -14.76
CA GLY A 190 -8.67 -1.60 -13.51
C GLY A 190 -7.89 -2.87 -13.18
N ALA A 191 -7.83 -3.21 -11.90
CA ALA A 191 -7.38 -4.50 -11.43
C ALA A 191 -8.35 -5.01 -10.35
N SER A 192 -8.52 -6.33 -10.23
CA SER A 192 -9.51 -6.89 -9.31
C SER A 192 -9.01 -8.13 -8.58
N PHE A 193 -9.65 -8.40 -7.41
CA PHE A 193 -9.31 -9.51 -6.53
C PHE A 193 -7.86 -9.46 -6.06
N ILE A 194 -7.52 -8.35 -5.39
CA ILE A 194 -6.18 -8.11 -4.87
C ILE A 194 -6.16 -8.41 -3.38
N ASP A 195 -5.32 -9.35 -2.96
CA ASP A 195 -5.09 -9.68 -1.57
C ASP A 195 -3.68 -9.27 -1.15
N VAL A 196 -3.56 -8.38 -0.18
CA VAL A 196 -2.29 -8.04 0.46
C VAL A 196 -2.41 -8.36 1.95
N ILE A 197 -1.68 -9.38 2.41
CA ILE A 197 -1.87 -9.97 3.73
C ILE A 197 -0.53 -10.11 4.45
N GLY A 198 -0.44 -9.61 5.69
CA GLY A 198 0.74 -9.78 6.54
C GLY A 198 2.01 -9.06 6.07
N CYS A 199 1.88 -8.11 5.14
CA CYS A 199 3.02 -7.43 4.53
C CYS A 199 3.49 -6.20 5.33
N THR A 200 4.77 -5.86 5.18
CA THR A 200 5.36 -4.66 5.79
C THR A 200 6.00 -3.78 4.72
N ALA A 201 5.74 -2.46 4.78
CA ALA A 201 6.39 -1.44 3.97
C ALA A 201 7.07 -0.42 4.89
N THR A 202 8.38 -0.18 4.72
CA THR A 202 9.16 0.66 5.63
C THR A 202 10.07 1.62 4.87
N GLY A 203 10.12 2.88 5.34
CA GLY A 203 11.13 3.84 4.93
C GLY A 203 10.92 4.46 3.55
N TYR A 204 9.74 4.34 2.96
CA TYR A 204 9.47 4.87 1.63
C TYR A 204 9.46 6.39 1.62
N ILE A 205 10.33 6.96 0.77
CA ILE A 205 10.56 8.39 0.62
C ILE A 205 10.09 8.79 -0.77
N GLY A 206 9.37 9.92 -0.86
CA GLY A 206 8.96 10.52 -2.13
C GLY A 206 9.96 11.54 -2.64
N GLU A 207 10.04 11.71 -3.94
CA GLU A 207 10.63 12.89 -4.57
C GLU A 207 9.55 13.96 -4.81
N ALA A 208 9.91 15.09 -5.42
CA ALA A 208 9.08 16.32 -5.50
C ALA A 208 7.61 16.12 -5.95
N ASN A 209 7.27 15.00 -6.60
CA ASN A 209 5.91 14.70 -7.08
C ASN A 209 5.37 13.32 -6.67
N SER A 210 6.15 12.47 -6.02
CA SER A 210 5.78 11.17 -5.49
C SER A 210 5.96 11.17 -3.99
N LYS A 211 5.03 10.60 -3.24
CA LYS A 211 4.98 10.78 -1.79
C LYS A 211 5.62 9.67 -0.98
N GLY A 212 6.11 8.60 -1.58
CA GLY A 212 6.63 7.46 -0.84
C GLY A 212 5.54 6.80 0.03
N ILE A 213 4.61 6.13 -0.62
CA ILE A 213 3.45 5.49 0.01
C ILE A 213 3.83 4.08 0.48
N GLY A 214 3.29 3.65 1.63
CA GLY A 214 3.44 2.25 2.05
C GLY A 214 2.71 1.29 1.12
N PHE A 215 1.40 1.49 0.94
CA PHE A 215 0.54 0.66 0.09
C PHE A 215 -0.44 1.55 -0.68
N GLY A 216 -0.32 1.60 -2.01
CA GLY A 216 -1.11 2.43 -2.90
C GLY A 216 -1.98 1.64 -3.89
N PHE A 217 -3.23 2.05 -4.04
CA PHE A 217 -4.22 1.38 -4.90
C PHE A 217 -5.03 2.41 -5.68
N SER A 218 -4.87 2.44 -6.99
CA SER A 218 -5.61 3.31 -7.89
C SER A 218 -6.39 2.49 -8.91
N GLY A 219 -7.69 2.72 -9.03
CA GLY A 219 -8.56 2.02 -9.98
C GLY A 219 -8.73 0.52 -9.70
N THR A 220 -8.66 0.10 -8.44
CA THR A 220 -8.66 -1.30 -8.04
C THR A 220 -9.95 -1.72 -7.35
N THR A 221 -10.35 -2.98 -7.51
CA THR A 221 -11.64 -3.46 -6.96
C THR A 221 -11.55 -4.82 -6.28
N ASP A 222 -12.49 -5.08 -5.36
CA ASP A 222 -12.64 -6.38 -4.71
C ASP A 222 -11.36 -6.83 -3.98
N GLY A 223 -10.79 -5.93 -3.18
CA GLY A 223 -9.52 -6.17 -2.53
C GLY A 223 -9.60 -6.41 -1.02
N ARG A 224 -8.56 -7.03 -0.48
CA ARG A 224 -8.34 -7.18 0.95
C ARG A 224 -6.93 -6.75 1.34
N LEU A 225 -6.86 -5.93 2.36
CA LEU A 225 -5.61 -5.47 2.98
C LEU A 225 -5.68 -5.84 4.46
N ILE A 226 -4.97 -6.91 4.86
CA ILE A 226 -5.15 -7.51 6.19
C ILE A 226 -3.79 -7.72 6.88
N GLY A 227 -3.69 -7.28 8.15
CA GLY A 227 -2.48 -7.47 8.97
C GLY A 227 -1.24 -6.73 8.44
N CYS A 228 -1.42 -5.73 7.57
CA CYS A 228 -0.31 -5.03 6.93
C CYS A 228 0.20 -3.86 7.78
N ARG A 229 1.48 -3.55 7.62
CA ARG A 229 2.15 -2.47 8.35
C ARG A 229 2.83 -1.50 7.39
N ALA A 230 2.54 -0.21 7.55
CA ALA A 230 3.27 0.88 6.91
C ALA A 230 4.02 1.67 8.00
N GLN A 231 5.31 1.86 7.84
CA GLN A 231 6.13 2.54 8.84
C GLN A 231 7.14 3.48 8.19
N GLN A 232 7.29 4.69 8.76
CA GLN A 232 8.26 5.67 8.30
C GLN A 232 8.15 6.00 6.81
N CYS A 233 6.92 6.04 6.28
CA CYS A 233 6.64 6.45 4.91
C CYS A 233 6.43 7.97 4.88
N GLU A 234 7.01 8.65 3.90
CA GLU A 234 6.90 10.11 3.76
C GLU A 234 5.51 10.53 3.28
N GLY A 235 4.89 9.70 2.45
CA GLY A 235 3.50 9.82 2.03
C GLY A 235 2.53 9.12 2.98
N ASP A 236 1.46 8.58 2.42
CA ASP A 236 0.44 7.89 3.21
C ASP A 236 0.87 6.46 3.57
N GLY A 237 0.39 5.95 4.69
CA GLY A 237 0.59 4.55 5.03
C GLY A 237 -0.16 3.63 4.08
N PHE A 238 -1.46 3.92 3.90
CA PHE A 238 -2.37 3.21 3.01
C PHE A 238 -3.16 4.22 2.18
N HIS A 239 -3.12 4.09 0.86
CA HIS A 239 -3.69 5.06 -0.07
C HIS A 239 -4.59 4.38 -1.09
N PHE A 240 -5.84 4.84 -1.21
CA PHE A 240 -6.82 4.42 -2.20
C PHE A 240 -7.28 5.63 -2.99
N GLU A 241 -7.34 5.51 -4.32
CA GLU A 241 -7.78 6.60 -5.17
C GLU A 241 -8.40 6.13 -6.49
N SER A 242 -8.90 7.10 -7.27
CA SER A 242 -9.29 6.93 -8.67
C SER A 242 -10.30 5.80 -8.91
N GLY A 243 -11.34 5.74 -8.08
CA GLY A 243 -12.42 4.76 -8.24
C GLY A 243 -12.11 3.38 -7.65
N SER A 244 -11.12 3.28 -6.75
CA SER A 244 -10.96 2.05 -5.98
C SER A 244 -12.20 1.75 -5.15
N HIS A 245 -12.70 0.52 -5.17
CA HIS A 245 -13.94 0.18 -4.46
C HIS A 245 -14.01 -1.27 -3.98
N ARG A 246 -14.89 -1.52 -3.00
CA ARG A 246 -15.09 -2.81 -2.33
C ARG A 246 -13.81 -3.36 -1.71
N TRP A 247 -13.20 -2.56 -0.82
CA TRP A 247 -12.02 -2.96 -0.07
C TRP A 247 -12.32 -3.24 1.41
N LEU A 248 -11.76 -4.35 1.90
CA LEU A 248 -11.68 -4.65 3.32
C LEU A 248 -10.26 -4.38 3.83
N CYS A 249 -10.12 -3.39 4.69
CA CYS A 249 -8.89 -3.00 5.37
C CYS A 249 -9.01 -3.41 6.85
N ALA A 250 -8.29 -4.43 7.28
CA ALA A 250 -8.43 -4.98 8.63
C ALA A 250 -7.07 -5.21 9.30
N ASP A 251 -7.01 -4.94 10.62
CA ASP A 251 -5.80 -5.15 11.44
C ASP A 251 -4.56 -4.45 10.87
N LEU A 252 -4.72 -3.19 10.49
CA LEU A 252 -3.66 -2.39 9.88
C LEU A 252 -2.87 -1.59 10.92
N ILE A 253 -1.58 -1.39 10.66
CA ILE A 253 -0.73 -0.51 11.47
C ILE A 253 -0.07 0.52 10.55
N ALA A 254 -0.35 1.80 10.80
CA ALA A 254 0.35 2.95 10.21
C ALA A 254 1.10 3.69 11.31
N ARG A 255 2.42 3.80 11.21
CA ARG A 255 3.24 4.44 12.24
C ARG A 255 4.29 5.35 11.63
N ASP A 256 4.43 6.55 12.23
CA ASP A 256 5.42 7.54 11.83
C ASP A 256 5.27 7.90 10.33
N ILE A 257 4.05 8.21 9.93
CA ILE A 257 3.64 8.48 8.55
C ILE A 257 3.67 9.99 8.30
N GLY A 258 4.30 10.41 7.19
CA GLY A 258 4.46 11.81 6.87
C GLY A 258 5.44 12.54 7.80
N VAL A 259 6.28 11.81 8.53
CA VAL A 259 7.29 12.36 9.45
C VAL A 259 8.65 11.76 9.07
N PRO A 260 9.68 12.53 8.73
CA PRO A 260 9.83 13.97 8.90
C PRO A 260 9.85 14.73 7.58
N SER A 261 8.79 15.37 7.18
CA SER A 261 8.89 16.40 6.15
C SER A 261 9.10 17.76 6.81
N PRO A 262 10.19 18.48 6.56
CA PRO A 262 10.37 19.85 7.05
C PRO A 262 9.37 20.86 6.44
N VAL A 263 8.52 20.42 5.50
CA VAL A 263 7.55 21.25 4.76
C VAL A 263 6.11 20.98 5.19
N GLY A 264 5.89 20.34 6.35
CA GLY A 264 4.56 19.98 6.84
C GLY A 264 4.15 18.63 6.23
N GLY A 265 4.40 17.55 6.97
CA GLY A 265 4.09 16.19 6.54
C GLY A 265 2.63 16.06 6.10
N ASN A 266 2.42 15.51 4.93
CA ASN A 266 1.09 15.31 4.33
C ASN A 266 0.63 13.85 4.39
N GLY A 267 1.32 12.99 5.15
CA GLY A 267 1.01 11.57 5.21
C GLY A 267 -0.09 11.25 6.22
N SER A 268 -1.16 10.64 5.74
CA SER A 268 -2.23 10.04 6.53
C SER A 268 -1.93 8.58 6.85
N GLY A 269 -2.42 8.10 8.00
CA GLY A 269 -2.35 6.67 8.28
C GLY A 269 -3.04 5.85 7.19
N LEU A 270 -4.29 6.20 6.86
CA LEU A 270 -5.02 5.72 5.70
C LEU A 270 -5.78 6.87 5.05
N ILE A 271 -5.74 6.93 3.73
CA ILE A 271 -6.56 7.85 2.97
C ILE A 271 -7.25 7.13 1.81
N ALA A 272 -8.51 7.45 1.57
CA ALA A 272 -9.26 7.03 0.41
C ALA A 272 -9.85 8.25 -0.29
N TYR A 273 -9.31 8.56 -1.45
CA TYR A 273 -9.82 9.61 -2.31
C TYR A 273 -10.65 9.01 -3.44
N ASP A 274 -11.81 9.59 -3.69
CA ASP A 274 -12.63 9.24 -4.83
C ASP A 274 -12.87 7.72 -4.94
N SER A 275 -13.11 7.08 -3.78
CA SER A 275 -13.23 5.63 -3.61
C SER A 275 -14.50 5.28 -2.85
N ASP A 276 -15.11 4.14 -3.19
CA ASP A 276 -16.39 3.67 -2.63
C ASP A 276 -16.22 2.36 -1.86
N ASP A 277 -17.16 2.06 -0.96
CA ASP A 277 -17.23 0.78 -0.24
C ASP A 277 -15.90 0.41 0.46
N ILE A 278 -15.26 1.39 1.09
CA ILE A 278 -14.04 1.18 1.84
C ILE A 278 -14.39 0.89 3.30
N THR A 279 -14.06 -0.31 3.76
CA THR A 279 -14.26 -0.72 5.15
C THR A 279 -12.92 -0.80 5.88
N VAL A 280 -12.75 0.01 6.93
CA VAL A 280 -11.54 0.04 7.77
C VAL A 280 -11.91 -0.44 9.17
N VAL A 281 -11.33 -1.56 9.60
CA VAL A 281 -11.58 -2.13 10.93
C VAL A 281 -10.27 -2.47 11.64
N LEU A 282 -10.23 -2.24 12.96
CA LEU A 282 -9.08 -2.60 13.82
C LEU A 282 -7.75 -1.98 13.37
N MET A 283 -7.76 -0.76 12.85
CA MET A 283 -6.54 -0.07 12.45
C MET A 283 -5.92 0.68 13.63
N LEU A 284 -4.59 0.62 13.75
CA LEU A 284 -3.79 1.52 14.57
C LEU A 284 -3.09 2.55 13.67
N ALA A 285 -3.47 3.81 13.76
CA ALA A 285 -2.76 4.93 13.14
C ALA A 285 -2.05 5.75 14.24
N LYS A 286 -0.72 5.83 14.18
CA LYS A 286 0.06 6.52 15.21
C LYS A 286 1.10 7.45 14.61
N ASN A 287 1.17 8.68 15.13
CA ASN A 287 2.12 9.71 14.73
C ASN A 287 2.04 9.98 13.21
N CYS A 288 0.86 10.47 12.76
CA CYS A 288 0.62 10.78 11.36
C CYS A 288 0.72 12.28 11.12
N GLY A 289 1.47 12.69 10.10
CA GLY A 289 1.70 14.09 9.73
C GLY A 289 0.48 14.78 9.14
N TYR A 290 -0.60 14.05 8.89
CA TYR A 290 -1.87 14.56 8.38
C TYR A 290 -3.05 13.98 9.18
N HIS A 291 -3.94 13.20 8.57
CA HIS A 291 -5.05 12.53 9.25
C HIS A 291 -4.65 11.13 9.74
N GLY A 292 -5.34 10.62 10.75
CA GLY A 292 -5.26 9.21 11.10
C GLY A 292 -5.91 8.34 10.02
N ILE A 293 -7.20 8.58 9.77
CA ILE A 293 -7.98 7.94 8.70
C ILE A 293 -8.79 9.02 7.99
N ALA A 294 -8.73 9.06 6.66
CA ALA A 294 -9.52 9.96 5.85
C ALA A 294 -10.24 9.22 4.73
N LEU A 295 -11.58 9.30 4.70
CA LEU A 295 -12.40 8.87 3.58
C LEU A 295 -13.00 10.10 2.92
N SER A 296 -12.53 10.45 1.74
CA SER A 296 -12.75 11.76 1.12
C SER A 296 -13.16 11.64 -0.34
N GLY A 297 -14.23 12.32 -0.72
CA GLY A 297 -14.50 12.63 -2.12
C GLY A 297 -13.64 13.80 -2.59
N GLN A 298 -13.02 13.72 -3.76
CA GLN A 298 -12.33 14.87 -4.33
C GLN A 298 -13.33 15.95 -4.77
N GLY A 299 -13.18 17.13 -4.24
CA GLY A 299 -13.52 18.51 -4.67
C GLY A 299 -14.72 18.82 -5.54
N SER A 300 -15.37 17.88 -6.16
CA SER A 300 -16.55 18.11 -6.97
C SER A 300 -17.53 16.95 -6.86
N VAL A 301 -18.68 17.22 -6.22
CA VAL A 301 -19.99 16.68 -6.58
C VAL A 301 -20.20 15.16 -6.63
N THR A 302 -19.19 14.32 -6.75
CA THR A 302 -19.42 12.86 -6.77
C THR A 302 -19.43 12.35 -5.33
N GLN A 303 -20.63 12.06 -4.86
CA GLN A 303 -20.81 11.43 -3.55
C GLN A 303 -20.28 10.00 -3.60
N ARG A 304 -19.51 9.63 -2.60
CA ARG A 304 -19.02 8.28 -2.39
C ARG A 304 -19.91 7.54 -1.40
N MET A 305 -19.90 6.24 -1.42
CA MET A 305 -20.85 5.43 -0.67
C MET A 305 -20.18 4.42 0.26
N ASN A 306 -20.87 4.12 1.36
CA ASN A 306 -20.59 3.00 2.25
C ASN A 306 -19.20 3.01 2.92
N GLY A 307 -18.67 4.19 3.26
CA GLY A 307 -17.43 4.28 4.05
C GLY A 307 -17.65 3.75 5.48
N VAL A 308 -16.83 2.81 5.94
CA VAL A 308 -16.91 2.27 7.31
C VAL A 308 -15.57 2.44 8.01
N VAL A 309 -15.59 3.01 9.23
CA VAL A 309 -14.44 3.09 10.14
C VAL A 309 -14.86 2.55 11.50
N GLU A 310 -14.38 1.38 11.88
CA GLU A 310 -14.83 0.69 13.08
C GLU A 310 -13.68 0.15 13.94
N ARG A 311 -13.77 0.35 15.26
CA ARG A 311 -12.81 -0.16 16.26
C ARG A 311 -11.35 0.22 15.97
N CYS A 312 -11.13 1.39 15.39
CA CYS A 312 -9.80 1.89 15.10
C CYS A 312 -9.24 2.67 16.29
N THR A 313 -7.93 2.64 16.44
CA THR A 313 -7.20 3.45 17.41
C THR A 313 -6.33 4.44 16.66
N ILE A 314 -6.55 5.73 16.88
CA ILE A 314 -5.78 6.80 16.30
C ILE A 314 -5.06 7.54 17.42
N ASP A 315 -3.74 7.63 17.33
CA ASP A 315 -2.89 8.22 18.36
C ASP A 315 -1.93 9.23 17.74
N THR A 316 -2.10 10.48 18.09
CA THR A 316 -1.28 11.60 17.65
C THR A 316 -1.33 11.82 16.15
N THR A 317 -2.14 12.77 15.72
CA THR A 317 -2.21 13.21 14.32
C THR A 317 -2.01 14.73 14.23
N ALA A 318 -1.38 15.20 13.15
CA ALA A 318 -1.21 16.63 12.95
C ALA A 318 -2.52 17.34 12.60
N ARG A 319 -3.49 16.62 12.05
CA ARG A 319 -4.84 17.10 11.71
C ARG A 319 -5.92 16.27 12.40
N ASP A 320 -7.04 16.02 11.71
CA ASP A 320 -8.15 15.27 12.30
C ASP A 320 -7.75 13.79 12.56
N GLY A 321 -8.27 13.22 13.61
CA GLY A 321 -8.10 11.80 13.87
C GLY A 321 -8.80 10.97 12.80
N ILE A 322 -10.12 11.19 12.62
CA ILE A 322 -10.92 10.63 11.53
C ILE A 322 -11.55 11.79 10.74
N HIS A 323 -11.38 11.77 9.43
CA HIS A 323 -11.91 12.77 8.51
C HIS A 323 -12.82 12.12 7.46
N MET A 324 -14.08 12.52 7.40
CA MET A 324 -15.07 11.98 6.48
C MET A 324 -15.67 13.11 5.65
N THR A 325 -15.55 13.06 4.33
CA THR A 325 -16.15 14.06 3.43
C THR A 325 -16.81 13.41 2.23
N ALA A 326 -17.90 14.01 1.75
CA ALA A 326 -18.65 13.57 0.57
C ALA A 326 -19.04 12.08 0.58
N GLN A 327 -19.39 11.54 1.74
CA GLN A 327 -19.78 10.13 1.92
C GLN A 327 -21.28 9.99 2.19
N LYS A 328 -21.90 8.97 1.60
CA LYS A 328 -23.26 8.52 1.93
C LYS A 328 -23.23 7.13 2.56
N ASN A 329 -24.20 6.85 3.42
CA ASN A 329 -24.32 5.60 4.16
C ASN A 329 -23.04 5.24 4.92
N PHE A 330 -22.30 6.25 5.41
CA PHE A 330 -21.08 5.98 6.16
C PHE A 330 -21.39 5.48 7.58
N ARG A 331 -20.42 4.77 8.17
CA ARG A 331 -20.46 4.33 9.56
C ARG A 331 -19.13 4.57 10.26
N ILE A 332 -19.16 5.22 11.43
CA ILE A 332 -18.00 5.49 12.27
C ILE A 332 -18.30 4.98 13.69
N ASP A 333 -17.84 3.76 14.02
CA ASP A 333 -18.25 3.10 15.26
C ASP A 333 -17.05 2.69 16.13
N ARG A 334 -17.19 2.93 17.44
CA ARG A 334 -16.29 2.41 18.48
C ARG A 334 -14.81 2.70 18.25
N ASN A 335 -14.51 3.88 17.71
CA ASN A 335 -13.15 4.32 17.50
C ASN A 335 -12.61 5.08 18.73
N TRP A 336 -11.30 4.96 18.95
CA TRP A 336 -10.61 5.70 19.97
C TRP A 336 -9.57 6.63 19.33
N VAL A 337 -9.73 7.93 19.56
CA VAL A 337 -8.86 8.98 19.03
C VAL A 337 -8.17 9.70 20.19
N ARG A 338 -6.85 9.71 20.18
CA ARG A 338 -6.03 10.41 21.17
C ARG A 338 -5.17 11.48 20.49
N ASP A 339 -5.10 12.66 21.13
CA ASP A 339 -4.25 13.77 20.72
C ASP A 339 -4.30 14.13 19.23
N PRO A 340 -5.48 14.37 18.65
CA PRO A 340 -5.61 14.92 17.31
C PRO A 340 -5.14 16.38 17.29
N SER A 341 -4.89 16.94 16.09
CA SER A 341 -4.51 18.36 15.93
C SER A 341 -3.17 18.74 16.55
N SER A 342 -2.26 17.81 16.71
CA SER A 342 -0.95 18.06 17.32
C SER A 342 -0.10 19.08 16.54
N GLY A 343 -0.25 19.15 15.22
CA GLY A 343 0.44 20.12 14.36
C GLY A 343 -0.12 21.55 14.44
N ASN A 344 -1.42 21.70 14.70
CA ASN A 344 -2.11 23.00 14.79
C ASN A 344 -3.24 22.92 15.83
N PRO A 345 -2.92 23.07 17.12
CA PRO A 345 -3.90 22.96 18.19
C PRO A 345 -5.09 23.92 18.00
N GLY A 346 -6.31 23.41 18.16
CA GLY A 346 -7.55 24.18 18.02
C GLY A 346 -8.09 24.31 16.59
N LEU A 347 -7.39 23.80 15.57
CA LEU A 347 -7.83 23.91 14.18
C LEU A 347 -8.51 22.64 13.67
N TYR A 348 -8.16 21.46 14.18
CA TYR A 348 -8.65 20.17 13.74
C TYR A 348 -9.41 19.43 14.83
N ALA A 349 -10.18 18.42 14.46
CA ALA A 349 -11.07 17.69 15.33
C ALA A 349 -10.57 16.25 15.62
N GLY A 350 -11.11 15.62 16.65
CA GLY A 350 -10.97 14.18 16.84
C GLY A 350 -11.62 13.42 15.68
N ILE A 351 -12.89 13.70 15.45
CA ILE A 351 -13.66 13.18 14.31
C ILE A 351 -14.29 14.37 13.60
N ARG A 352 -14.07 14.47 12.30
CA ARG A 352 -14.68 15.49 11.45
C ARG A 352 -15.55 14.85 10.39
N ILE A 353 -16.79 15.33 10.27
CA ILE A 353 -17.73 15.00 9.22
C ILE A 353 -18.02 16.29 8.45
N GLY A 354 -17.75 16.29 7.15
CA GLY A 354 -17.87 17.45 6.28
C GLY A 354 -16.56 18.22 6.07
N ARG A 355 -16.49 18.99 4.98
CA ARG A 355 -15.29 19.68 4.50
C ARG A 355 -14.92 20.89 5.36
N GLN A 356 -13.65 21.07 5.67
CA GLN A 356 -13.16 22.27 6.33
C GLN A 356 -13.22 23.48 5.39
N GLY A 357 -13.93 24.56 5.79
CA GLY A 357 -13.96 25.82 5.04
C GLY A 357 -14.73 25.78 3.72
N GLY A 358 -15.52 24.75 3.46
CA GLY A 358 -16.33 24.65 2.25
C GLY A 358 -17.68 25.33 2.39
N THR A 359 -18.12 26.07 1.36
CA THR A 359 -19.47 26.63 1.23
C THR A 359 -20.43 25.68 0.49
N THR A 360 -19.91 24.56 -0.04
CA THR A 360 -20.72 23.60 -0.80
C THR A 360 -21.36 22.62 0.16
N LEU A 361 -22.66 22.48 0.09
CA LEU A 361 -23.42 21.50 0.85
C LEU A 361 -23.05 20.10 0.40
N GLU A 362 -22.43 19.34 1.29
CA GLU A 362 -22.17 17.91 1.08
C GLU A 362 -23.39 17.15 1.63
N ASN A 363 -24.19 16.56 0.76
CA ASN A 363 -25.31 15.71 1.17
C ASN A 363 -24.76 14.40 1.78
N MET A 364 -24.22 14.49 2.98
CA MET A 364 -23.68 13.34 3.72
C MET A 364 -24.77 12.74 4.58
N ASP A 365 -24.86 11.44 4.61
CA ASP A 365 -25.67 10.69 5.57
C ASP A 365 -24.87 9.54 6.19
N GLY A 366 -25.18 9.20 7.43
CA GLY A 366 -24.46 8.13 8.10
C GLY A 366 -24.73 8.06 9.60
N THR A 367 -24.09 7.12 10.25
CA THR A 367 -24.20 6.86 11.68
C THR A 367 -22.86 6.79 12.38
N GLY A 368 -22.82 7.13 13.66
CA GLY A 368 -21.66 6.97 14.53
C GLY A 368 -22.08 6.52 15.93
N MET A 369 -21.41 5.53 16.48
CA MET A 369 -21.73 4.99 17.80
C MET A 369 -20.47 4.66 18.62
N GLY A 370 -20.51 4.98 19.91
CA GLY A 370 -19.50 4.54 20.86
C GLY A 370 -18.08 5.04 20.60
N ASN A 371 -17.93 6.19 19.95
CA ASN A 371 -16.62 6.79 19.68
C ASN A 371 -16.10 7.55 20.92
N ALA A 372 -14.80 7.52 21.14
CA ALA A 372 -14.15 8.28 22.22
C ALA A 372 -12.99 9.13 21.69
N VAL A 373 -12.91 10.38 22.13
CA VAL A 373 -11.79 11.27 21.84
C VAL A 373 -11.14 11.68 23.16
N VAL A 374 -9.85 11.44 23.30
CA VAL A 374 -9.09 11.67 24.54
C VAL A 374 -7.94 12.63 24.27
N LEU A 375 -7.71 13.57 25.17
CA LEU A 375 -6.59 14.53 25.13
C LEU A 375 -5.64 14.22 26.28
N SER A 376 -4.37 13.97 25.98
CA SER A 376 -3.35 13.69 27.00
C SER A 376 -2.40 14.86 27.27
N GLY A 377 -2.65 16.05 26.73
CA GLY A 377 -1.74 17.20 26.89
C GLY A 377 -2.32 18.54 26.43
N ALA A 378 -1.45 19.48 26.07
CA ALA A 378 -1.80 20.86 25.72
C ALA A 378 -2.49 21.01 24.34
N THR A 379 -2.82 19.93 23.65
CA THR A 379 -3.51 20.00 22.37
C THR A 379 -5.00 20.18 22.58
N THR A 380 -5.51 21.36 22.19
CA THR A 380 -6.95 21.64 22.17
C THR A 380 -7.45 21.47 20.74
N PRO A 381 -8.16 20.38 20.41
CA PRO A 381 -8.82 20.28 19.11
C PRO A 381 -9.95 21.30 19.00
N LEU A 382 -10.36 21.62 17.78
CA LEU A 382 -11.50 22.49 17.50
C LEU A 382 -12.79 21.96 18.17
N GLY A 383 -12.89 20.67 18.33
CA GLY A 383 -13.94 19.94 19.02
C GLY A 383 -13.62 18.45 18.99
N GLN A 384 -14.25 17.67 19.85
CA GLN A 384 -14.07 16.23 19.86
C GLN A 384 -14.69 15.61 18.61
N ILE A 385 -15.94 15.99 18.30
CA ILE A 385 -16.63 15.59 17.07
C ILE A 385 -17.20 16.85 16.44
N VAL A 386 -16.87 17.11 15.17
CA VAL A 386 -17.32 18.27 14.42
C VAL A 386 -18.10 17.80 13.19
N ILE A 387 -19.37 18.21 13.12
CA ILE A 387 -20.24 18.00 11.96
C ILE A 387 -20.40 19.35 11.27
N ARG A 388 -20.13 19.42 9.97
CA ARG A 388 -20.23 20.65 9.18
C ARG A 388 -21.59 20.79 8.52
N PRO A 389 -22.02 22.03 8.19
CA PRO A 389 -23.26 22.28 7.46
C PRO A 389 -23.36 21.46 6.18
N GLY A 390 -24.56 21.02 5.84
CA GLY A 390 -24.83 20.17 4.68
C GLY A 390 -24.70 18.67 4.93
N SER A 391 -24.32 18.23 6.14
CA SER A 391 -24.44 16.85 6.55
C SER A 391 -25.89 16.56 6.94
N VAL A 392 -26.57 15.72 6.18
CA VAL A 392 -27.99 15.39 6.38
C VAL A 392 -28.09 14.02 7.03
N ASN A 393 -28.97 13.86 8.03
CA ASN A 393 -29.23 12.57 8.70
C ASN A 393 -28.00 11.91 9.36
N VAL A 394 -27.15 12.70 10.01
CA VAL A 394 -26.04 12.15 10.80
C VAL A 394 -26.52 11.90 12.22
N THR A 395 -26.58 10.64 12.62
CA THR A 395 -26.89 10.22 14.00
C THR A 395 -25.62 9.79 14.71
N ILE A 396 -25.33 10.39 15.87
CA ILE A 396 -24.18 10.01 16.71
C ILE A 396 -24.69 9.61 18.09
N ASP A 397 -24.37 8.40 18.51
CA ASP A 397 -24.85 7.81 19.74
C ASP A 397 -23.69 7.45 20.68
N GLY A 398 -23.89 7.66 21.98
CA GLY A 398 -23.03 7.08 23.02
C GLY A 398 -21.61 7.64 23.15
N VAL A 399 -21.43 8.96 23.08
CA VAL A 399 -20.14 9.58 23.38
C VAL A 399 -20.06 9.90 24.87
N GLY A 400 -19.33 9.08 25.61
CA GLY A 400 -19.11 9.33 27.03
C GLY A 400 -18.27 10.59 27.27
N GLY A 401 -18.89 11.64 27.85
CA GLY A 401 -18.19 12.86 28.30
C GLY A 401 -17.72 13.82 27.21
N ALA A 402 -18.17 13.70 25.97
CA ALA A 402 -17.73 14.52 24.87
C ALA A 402 -18.60 15.76 24.66
N GLU A 403 -17.95 16.88 24.43
CA GLU A 403 -18.57 18.12 23.96
C GLU A 403 -18.87 17.99 22.46
N PHE A 404 -20.16 17.98 22.09
CA PHE A 404 -20.56 18.07 20.69
C PHE A 404 -20.59 19.51 20.24
N ARG A 405 -19.94 19.84 19.14
CA ARG A 405 -20.11 21.11 18.45
C ARG A 405 -20.66 20.85 17.06
N ILE A 406 -21.94 21.22 16.86
CA ILE A 406 -22.52 21.38 15.53
C ILE A 406 -22.29 22.86 15.19
N THR A 407 -21.44 23.15 14.23
CA THR A 407 -21.22 24.52 13.76
C THR A 407 -22.05 24.74 12.50
N GLU A 408 -23.24 25.30 12.68
CA GLU A 408 -23.86 26.10 11.64
C GLU A 408 -23.27 27.52 11.70
N GLU A 409 -23.13 28.21 10.59
CA GLU A 409 -22.78 29.63 10.62
C GLU A 409 -23.84 30.37 11.43
N GLY A 410 -23.51 30.67 12.68
CA GLY A 410 -24.30 31.52 13.55
C GLY A 410 -24.93 30.89 14.81
N ASP A 411 -24.96 29.59 14.98
CA ASP A 411 -25.59 29.01 16.18
C ASP A 411 -24.73 27.91 16.82
N THR A 412 -24.17 28.19 17.99
CA THR A 412 -23.40 27.22 18.78
C THR A 412 -24.32 26.69 19.89
N ARG A 413 -24.79 25.47 19.80
CA ARG A 413 -25.50 24.81 20.90
C ARG A 413 -24.64 23.73 21.53
N VAL A 414 -24.33 23.92 22.78
CA VAL A 414 -23.71 22.93 23.66
C VAL A 414 -24.82 22.26 24.44
N SER A 415 -24.94 20.95 24.42
CA SER A 415 -25.80 20.23 25.34
C SER A 415 -24.96 19.51 26.39
N GLU A 416 -25.07 19.96 27.64
CA GLU A 416 -24.65 19.23 28.82
C GLU A 416 -25.76 18.22 29.14
N ALA A 417 -25.54 16.98 28.95
CA ALA A 417 -26.19 15.80 29.49
C ALA A 417 -26.56 14.79 28.41
N GLY A 418 -26.14 13.58 28.61
CA GLY A 418 -26.32 12.36 27.86
C GLY A 418 -27.74 11.95 27.39
N GLU A 419 -28.51 12.84 26.80
CA GLU A 419 -29.78 12.54 26.18
C GLU A 419 -29.68 12.67 24.66
N LEU A 420 -30.09 11.62 23.98
CA LEU A 420 -30.30 11.59 22.54
C LEU A 420 -31.20 12.75 22.11
N ARG A 421 -30.73 13.62 21.24
CA ARG A 421 -31.59 14.49 20.45
C ARG A 421 -31.34 14.27 18.98
N THR A 422 -32.32 13.75 18.28
CA THR A 422 -32.44 13.81 16.84
C THR A 422 -32.59 15.27 16.45
N LEU A 423 -31.63 15.85 15.75
CA LEU A 423 -31.75 17.19 15.17
C LEU A 423 -32.28 17.01 13.74
N GLU A 424 -33.57 17.26 13.54
CA GLU A 424 -34.10 17.54 12.21
C GLU A 424 -33.62 18.96 11.84
N ILE A 425 -32.72 19.04 10.87
CA ILE A 425 -32.33 20.32 10.27
C ILE A 425 -33.23 20.52 9.06
N GLY A 426 -34.14 21.47 9.18
CA GLY A 426 -35.05 21.90 8.12
C GLY A 426 -34.33 22.66 7.00
#